data_562d9ac6f02d3130d8cd60f308c31a96
#
_entry.id   562d9ac6f02d3130d8cd60f308c31a96
#
_cell.length_a   1.000
_cell.length_b   1.000
_cell.length_c   1.000
_cell.angle_alpha   90.00
_cell.angle_beta   90.00
_cell.angle_gamma   90.00
#
_symmetry.space_group_name_H-M   'P 1'
#
loop_
_entity.id
_entity.type
_entity.pdbx_description
1 polymer ?
#
loop_
_entity_poly.entity_id
_entity_poly.type
_entity_poly.pdbx_seq_one_letter_code
_entity_poly.pdbx_strand_id
1 'polypeptide(L)'
;MTKHRFVIAVLCVAFVSCRKPEPTPSVDPNSPVEVVIPEHGLYTGAFIEFGNEEDDVDLETIEQFEQMVGKHQAIIASSSYWGEQNFPTDNLNVIWRHGSLPLVFWSPWDKPYEQNRGPDRFSLFEIMAGKWDAYIDNWADAAREFGHPMIVAFANEMNGAWFPWSGSYYGGSEWDADHKNAKGPDNFRKAFRYVVDRVRARGASNIKWMFHTNNYSYPLEPWNLAPAYYPGSDYVDWLGLSIYGQQFKDEPNPDIPSLTDWPVEEMSRIDPQKPIMIAEWGTGEFPHAVTEAGGVSKADWIKHGLERFRTHYPRLKAAIYWHERWQNADGGYSNLHVNSSVESLNAYREGVANPDWLGDLILRRLPASQQAR
;
A
#
# COMPACT_ATOMS: atom_id res chain seq x y z
N MET A 1 -12.34 13.24 90.53
CA MET A 1 -13.27 13.46 89.42
C MET A 1 -12.55 13.04 88.11
N THR A 2 -12.67 11.78 87.74
CA THR A 2 -11.96 11.20 86.64
C THR A 2 -12.94 10.99 85.45
N LYS A 3 -12.77 11.73 84.32
CA LYS A 3 -13.62 11.59 83.14
C LYS A 3 -13.08 10.45 82.24
N HIS A 4 -13.85 9.43 82.07
CA HIS A 4 -13.58 8.36 81.12
C HIS A 4 -14.08 8.80 79.74
N ARG A 5 -13.20 8.82 78.73
CA ARG A 5 -13.54 8.96 77.31
C ARG A 5 -13.67 7.58 76.69
N PHE A 6 -14.87 7.26 76.20
CA PHE A 6 -15.11 6.10 75.34
C PHE A 6 -14.69 6.45 73.93
N VAL A 7 -13.82 5.61 73.33
CA VAL A 7 -13.48 5.65 71.94
C VAL A 7 -14.30 4.57 71.23
N ILE A 8 -15.19 4.96 70.35
CA ILE A 8 -15.95 4.07 69.47
C ILE A 8 -15.11 3.83 68.24
N ALA A 9 -14.61 2.62 68.01
CA ALA A 9 -13.96 2.20 66.79
C ALA A 9 -15.04 1.78 65.76
N VAL A 10 -15.15 2.51 64.67
CA VAL A 10 -16.01 2.16 63.54
C VAL A 10 -15.23 1.21 62.65
N LEU A 11 -15.67 -0.06 62.56
CA LEU A 11 -15.13 -1.05 61.69
C LEU A 11 -15.76 -0.90 60.27
N CYS A 12 -15.01 -0.32 59.34
CA CYS A 12 -15.42 -0.32 57.92
C CYS A 12 -15.14 -1.70 57.30
N VAL A 13 -16.18 -2.49 57.08
CA VAL A 13 -16.09 -3.71 56.30
C VAL A 13 -16.20 -3.36 54.83
N ALA A 14 -15.07 -3.39 54.11
CA ALA A 14 -15.05 -3.24 52.68
C ALA A 14 -15.54 -4.55 52.02
N PHE A 15 -16.73 -4.52 51.44
CA PHE A 15 -17.19 -5.58 50.55
C PHE A 15 -16.41 -5.56 49.25
N VAL A 16 -15.42 -6.38 49.08
CA VAL A 16 -14.80 -6.67 47.78
C VAL A 16 -15.78 -7.56 47.00
N SER A 17 -16.53 -6.94 46.13
CA SER A 17 -17.37 -7.63 45.13
C SER A 17 -16.46 -8.30 44.12
N CYS A 18 -16.22 -9.61 44.25
CA CYS A 18 -15.63 -10.42 43.20
C CYS A 18 -16.61 -10.52 42.03
N ARG A 19 -16.52 -9.57 41.07
CA ARG A 19 -17.13 -9.80 39.76
C ARG A 19 -16.45 -11.00 39.11
N LYS A 20 -17.23 -12.04 38.82
CA LYS A 20 -16.76 -13.11 37.92
C LYS A 20 -16.34 -12.47 36.60
N PRO A 21 -15.17 -12.84 36.03
CA PRO A 21 -14.82 -12.39 34.73
C PRO A 21 -15.93 -12.79 33.75
N GLU A 22 -16.41 -11.84 32.97
CA GLU A 22 -17.36 -12.15 31.89
C GLU A 22 -16.70 -13.20 30.97
N PRO A 23 -17.44 -14.22 30.54
CA PRO A 23 -16.90 -15.22 29.63
C PRO A 23 -16.43 -14.49 28.34
N THR A 24 -15.18 -14.69 27.96
CA THR A 24 -14.65 -14.22 26.70
C THR A 24 -15.58 -14.73 25.60
N PRO A 25 -16.13 -13.86 24.72
CA PRO A 25 -17.03 -14.30 23.66
C PRO A 25 -16.34 -15.41 22.85
N SER A 26 -17.00 -16.56 22.71
CA SER A 26 -16.50 -17.61 21.84
C SER A 26 -16.48 -17.07 20.40
N VAL A 27 -15.28 -16.93 19.82
CA VAL A 27 -15.13 -16.50 18.43
C VAL A 27 -15.45 -17.69 17.54
N ASP A 28 -16.45 -17.55 16.66
CA ASP A 28 -16.80 -18.56 15.66
C ASP A 28 -15.56 -18.83 14.78
N PRO A 29 -15.13 -20.08 14.61
CA PRO A 29 -14.01 -20.43 13.73
C PRO A 29 -14.23 -20.00 12.26
N ASN A 30 -15.47 -19.76 11.83
CA ASN A 30 -15.81 -19.26 10.51
C ASN A 30 -15.96 -17.73 10.45
N SER A 31 -15.71 -17.02 11.56
CA SER A 31 -15.76 -15.54 11.55
C SER A 31 -14.77 -14.96 10.56
N PRO A 32 -15.14 -13.85 9.87
CA PRO A 32 -14.22 -13.10 9.05
C PRO A 32 -12.95 -12.73 9.83
N VAL A 33 -11.84 -12.71 9.14
CA VAL A 33 -10.55 -12.28 9.68
C VAL A 33 -10.21 -10.88 9.19
N GLU A 34 -9.47 -10.14 9.99
CA GLU A 34 -8.80 -8.91 9.56
C GLU A 34 -7.29 -9.04 9.75
N VAL A 35 -6.54 -8.35 8.92
CA VAL A 35 -5.09 -8.23 9.07
C VAL A 35 -4.79 -7.10 10.05
N VAL A 36 -4.06 -7.40 11.11
CA VAL A 36 -3.69 -6.43 12.14
C VAL A 36 -2.49 -5.63 11.69
N ILE A 37 -2.54 -4.32 11.88
CA ILE A 37 -1.35 -3.47 11.69
C ILE A 37 -0.38 -3.77 12.85
N PRO A 38 0.88 -4.17 12.58
CA PRO A 38 1.80 -4.53 13.63
C PRO A 38 2.18 -3.32 14.50
N GLU A 39 2.15 -3.48 15.82
CA GLU A 39 2.64 -2.46 16.74
C GLU A 39 4.15 -2.27 16.56
N HIS A 40 4.88 -3.38 16.49
CA HIS A 40 6.32 -3.45 16.27
C HIS A 40 6.63 -4.15 14.94
N GLY A 41 7.68 -3.68 14.28
CA GLY A 41 8.07 -4.23 12.98
C GLY A 41 7.17 -3.75 11.83
N LEU A 42 7.38 -4.35 10.68
CA LEU A 42 6.68 -4.07 9.44
C LEU A 42 6.61 -5.32 8.57
N TYR A 43 5.56 -5.46 7.79
CA TYR A 43 5.39 -6.56 6.86
C TYR A 43 6.36 -6.48 5.69
N THR A 44 6.97 -7.62 5.34
CA THR A 44 7.62 -7.78 4.05
C THR A 44 6.58 -7.95 2.96
N GLY A 45 6.91 -7.53 1.75
CA GLY A 45 6.10 -7.83 0.58
C GLY A 45 6.91 -7.72 -0.70
N ALA A 46 6.35 -8.27 -1.77
CA ALA A 46 6.94 -8.19 -3.08
C ALA A 46 5.87 -8.11 -4.18
N PHE A 47 6.22 -7.43 -5.26
CA PHE A 47 5.75 -7.69 -6.61
C PHE A 47 6.82 -8.55 -7.30
N ILE A 48 6.42 -9.60 -8.05
CA ILE A 48 7.35 -10.61 -8.53
C ILE A 48 7.08 -10.90 -10.02
N GLU A 49 7.49 -10.01 -10.92
CA GLU A 49 7.48 -10.21 -12.39
C GLU A 49 6.40 -11.19 -12.91
N PHE A 50 5.14 -10.90 -12.62
CA PHE A 50 3.98 -11.74 -12.95
C PHE A 50 3.53 -11.57 -14.41
N GLY A 51 4.43 -11.85 -15.35
CA GLY A 51 4.16 -11.74 -16.78
C GLY A 51 4.18 -10.30 -17.31
N ASN A 52 3.88 -10.14 -18.59
CA ASN A 52 3.98 -8.84 -19.27
C ASN A 52 2.88 -7.84 -18.83
N GLU A 53 1.78 -8.33 -18.27
CA GLU A 53 0.67 -7.51 -17.80
C GLU A 53 0.59 -7.47 -16.26
N GLU A 54 1.64 -7.94 -15.56
CA GLU A 54 1.80 -7.88 -14.10
C GLU A 54 0.69 -8.60 -13.32
N ASP A 55 -0.01 -9.53 -13.93
CA ASP A 55 -1.19 -10.19 -13.37
C ASP A 55 -1.25 -11.71 -13.53
N ASP A 56 -0.21 -12.34 -14.07
CA ASP A 56 -0.08 -13.79 -14.17
C ASP A 56 0.43 -14.42 -12.86
N VAL A 57 -0.32 -14.24 -11.76
CA VAL A 57 0.11 -14.70 -10.43
C VAL A 57 0.05 -16.22 -10.34
N ASP A 58 1.17 -16.85 -10.07
CA ASP A 58 1.29 -18.27 -9.79
C ASP A 58 2.08 -18.58 -8.51
N LEU A 59 1.78 -19.72 -7.90
CA LEU A 59 2.39 -20.12 -6.64
C LEU A 59 3.88 -20.43 -6.78
N GLU A 60 4.29 -21.02 -7.91
CA GLU A 60 5.68 -21.43 -8.14
C GLU A 60 6.60 -20.20 -8.16
N THR A 61 6.20 -19.15 -8.86
CA THR A 61 6.93 -17.87 -8.91
C THR A 61 7.09 -17.25 -7.51
N ILE A 62 6.04 -17.28 -6.69
CA ILE A 62 6.09 -16.78 -5.31
C ILE A 62 7.08 -17.60 -4.48
N GLU A 63 6.95 -18.93 -4.49
CA GLU A 63 7.80 -19.84 -3.72
C GLU A 63 9.28 -19.77 -4.14
N GLN A 64 9.57 -19.63 -5.44
CA GLN A 64 10.92 -19.45 -5.94
C GLN A 64 11.54 -18.14 -5.46
N PHE A 65 10.79 -17.05 -5.47
CA PHE A 65 11.25 -15.77 -4.92
C PHE A 65 11.56 -15.89 -3.42
N GLU A 66 10.65 -16.47 -2.64
CA GLU A 66 10.82 -16.64 -1.19
C GLU A 66 12.02 -17.55 -0.86
N GLN A 67 12.20 -18.62 -1.58
CA GLN A 67 13.38 -19.48 -1.45
C GLN A 67 14.66 -18.71 -1.78
N MET A 68 14.62 -17.88 -2.82
CA MET A 68 15.75 -17.06 -3.24
C MET A 68 16.13 -16.03 -2.16
N VAL A 69 15.14 -15.34 -1.58
CA VAL A 69 15.40 -14.28 -0.57
C VAL A 69 15.45 -14.79 0.86
N GLY A 70 15.03 -16.04 1.12
CA GLY A 70 15.04 -16.67 2.44
C GLY A 70 14.01 -16.10 3.40
N LYS A 71 12.90 -15.52 2.88
CA LYS A 71 11.86 -14.87 3.71
C LYS A 71 10.50 -15.00 3.04
N HIS A 72 9.49 -15.44 3.81
CA HIS A 72 8.09 -15.41 3.40
C HIS A 72 7.62 -13.97 3.22
N GLN A 73 6.74 -13.72 2.22
CA GLN A 73 6.21 -12.40 1.93
C GLN A 73 4.80 -12.27 2.48
N ALA A 74 4.64 -11.46 3.52
CA ALA A 74 3.33 -11.20 4.12
C ALA A 74 2.34 -10.54 3.14
N ILE A 75 2.84 -9.76 2.19
CA ILE A 75 2.03 -9.07 1.19
C ILE A 75 2.57 -9.39 -0.20
N ILE A 76 1.69 -9.82 -1.11
CA ILE A 76 2.01 -9.99 -2.54
C ILE A 76 1.18 -8.98 -3.33
N ALA A 77 1.88 -8.18 -4.13
CA ALA A 77 1.25 -7.19 -5.02
C ALA A 77 1.06 -7.77 -6.42
N SER A 78 -0.04 -7.41 -7.07
CA SER A 78 -0.33 -7.71 -8.47
C SER A 78 -1.20 -6.62 -9.07
N SER A 79 -1.23 -6.53 -10.40
CA SER A 79 -2.04 -5.56 -11.13
C SER A 79 -3.42 -6.12 -11.49
N SER A 80 -4.37 -5.24 -11.73
CA SER A 80 -5.70 -5.53 -12.28
C SER A 80 -6.17 -4.34 -13.11
N TYR A 81 -6.28 -4.56 -14.41
CA TYR A 81 -6.60 -3.49 -15.36
C TYR A 81 -8.08 -3.50 -15.71
N TRP A 82 -8.67 -2.32 -15.79
CA TRP A 82 -10.09 -2.17 -16.14
C TRP A 82 -10.40 -2.65 -17.56
N GLY A 83 -9.39 -2.67 -18.44
CA GLY A 83 -9.51 -3.19 -19.81
C GLY A 83 -9.95 -4.64 -19.87
N GLU A 84 -9.57 -5.47 -18.92
CA GLU A 84 -9.96 -6.88 -18.80
C GLU A 84 -11.38 -7.08 -18.29
N GLN A 85 -11.94 -6.08 -17.60
CA GLN A 85 -13.30 -6.07 -17.06
C GLN A 85 -13.65 -7.30 -16.18
N ASN A 86 -12.66 -7.84 -15.48
CA ASN A 86 -12.81 -8.94 -14.56
C ASN A 86 -12.43 -8.55 -13.12
N PHE A 87 -12.69 -9.45 -12.19
CA PHE A 87 -12.09 -9.46 -10.86
C PHE A 87 -11.04 -10.57 -10.84
N PRO A 88 -9.80 -10.33 -10.36
CA PRO A 88 -8.70 -11.28 -10.48
C PRO A 88 -8.80 -12.43 -9.46
N THR A 89 -9.89 -13.18 -9.50
CA THR A 89 -10.26 -14.20 -8.49
C THR A 89 -9.17 -15.25 -8.30
N ASP A 90 -8.58 -15.74 -9.39
CA ASP A 90 -7.59 -16.83 -9.32
C ASP A 90 -6.30 -16.33 -8.69
N ASN A 91 -5.81 -15.15 -9.10
CA ASN A 91 -4.64 -14.50 -8.53
C ASN A 91 -4.76 -14.29 -7.02
N LEU A 92 -5.89 -13.71 -6.59
CA LEU A 92 -6.13 -13.44 -5.19
C LEU A 92 -6.26 -14.71 -4.35
N ASN A 93 -6.85 -15.77 -4.93
CA ASN A 93 -6.93 -17.08 -4.29
C ASN A 93 -5.54 -17.74 -4.13
N VAL A 94 -4.66 -17.60 -5.12
CA VAL A 94 -3.27 -18.08 -5.02
C VAL A 94 -2.57 -17.38 -3.88
N ILE A 95 -2.60 -16.04 -3.85
CA ILE A 95 -1.96 -15.22 -2.83
C ILE A 95 -2.50 -15.54 -1.43
N TRP A 96 -3.83 -15.58 -1.28
CA TRP A 96 -4.43 -15.81 0.04
C TRP A 96 -4.18 -17.22 0.58
N ARG A 97 -4.26 -18.25 -0.27
CA ARG A 97 -3.98 -19.64 0.12
C ARG A 97 -2.52 -19.87 0.46
N HIS A 98 -1.62 -19.11 -0.14
CA HIS A 98 -0.20 -19.09 0.21
C HIS A 98 0.05 -18.51 1.62
N GLY A 99 -0.89 -17.75 2.18
CA GLY A 99 -0.77 -17.11 3.50
C GLY A 99 -0.43 -15.64 3.45
N SER A 100 -0.45 -15.03 2.27
CA SER A 100 -0.14 -13.62 2.03
C SER A 100 -1.40 -12.78 1.87
N LEU A 101 -1.30 -11.47 2.16
CA LEU A 101 -2.34 -10.48 1.90
C LEU A 101 -2.22 -9.96 0.46
N PRO A 102 -3.27 -10.06 -0.35
CA PRO A 102 -3.26 -9.44 -1.68
C PRO A 102 -3.23 -7.91 -1.59
N LEU A 103 -2.30 -7.28 -2.34
CA LEU A 103 -2.31 -5.86 -2.69
C LEU A 103 -2.61 -5.75 -4.17
N VAL A 104 -3.71 -5.10 -4.55
CA VAL A 104 -4.15 -4.97 -5.94
C VAL A 104 -3.98 -3.53 -6.40
N PHE A 105 -3.18 -3.32 -7.45
CA PHE A 105 -3.15 -2.07 -8.19
C PHE A 105 -4.31 -2.07 -9.19
N TRP A 106 -5.42 -1.41 -8.84
CA TRP A 106 -6.64 -1.38 -9.63
C TRP A 106 -6.67 -0.16 -10.54
N SER A 107 -6.22 -0.38 -11.77
CA SER A 107 -5.85 0.68 -12.70
C SER A 107 -6.94 0.92 -13.75
N PRO A 108 -7.58 2.12 -13.78
CA PRO A 108 -8.57 2.48 -14.79
C PRO A 108 -7.89 2.77 -16.14
N TRP A 109 -7.43 1.70 -16.78
CA TRP A 109 -6.59 1.70 -17.96
C TRP A 109 -7.02 0.57 -18.90
N ASP A 110 -7.02 0.85 -20.21
CA ASP A 110 -7.41 -0.15 -21.19
C ASP A 110 -6.31 -1.18 -21.44
N LYS A 111 -5.06 -0.71 -21.48
CA LYS A 111 -3.88 -1.55 -21.67
C LYS A 111 -2.73 -1.05 -20.79
N PRO A 112 -2.03 -1.93 -20.13
CA PRO A 112 -0.84 -1.58 -19.37
C PRO A 112 0.25 -1.00 -20.29
N TYR A 113 1.18 -0.23 -19.70
CA TYR A 113 2.39 0.33 -20.34
C TYR A 113 2.17 1.34 -21.49
N GLU A 114 0.96 1.79 -21.74
CA GLU A 114 0.70 2.94 -22.61
C GLU A 114 0.90 4.28 -21.89
N GLN A 115 2.04 4.41 -21.16
CA GLN A 115 2.38 5.60 -20.39
C GLN A 115 2.48 6.87 -21.23
N ASN A 116 2.35 8.03 -20.57
CA ASN A 116 2.40 9.35 -21.19
C ASN A 116 1.34 9.60 -22.26
N ARG A 117 0.27 8.82 -22.27
CA ARG A 117 -0.94 9.07 -23.03
C ARG A 117 -2.02 9.64 -22.14
N GLY A 118 -2.82 10.53 -22.69
CA GLY A 118 -3.98 11.07 -22.00
C GLY A 118 -5.04 10.01 -21.70
N PRO A 119 -6.13 10.42 -21.02
CA PRO A 119 -7.22 9.53 -20.65
C PRO A 119 -7.79 8.75 -21.84
N ASP A 120 -8.05 7.48 -21.63
CA ASP A 120 -8.76 6.60 -22.54
C ASP A 120 -10.26 6.50 -22.19
N ARG A 121 -10.93 5.41 -22.59
CA ARG A 121 -12.35 5.16 -22.30
C ARG A 121 -12.66 5.06 -20.80
N PHE A 122 -11.67 4.85 -19.93
CA PHE A 122 -11.78 4.79 -18.47
C PHE A 122 -11.44 6.11 -17.78
N SER A 123 -11.61 7.23 -18.47
CA SER A 123 -11.34 8.54 -17.87
C SER A 123 -12.12 8.76 -16.58
N LEU A 124 -11.55 9.52 -15.63
CA LEU A 124 -12.20 9.81 -14.35
C LEU A 124 -13.58 10.48 -14.55
N PHE A 125 -13.76 11.26 -15.62
CA PHE A 125 -15.05 11.85 -15.94
C PHE A 125 -16.09 10.83 -16.38
N GLU A 126 -15.71 9.84 -17.20
CA GLU A 126 -16.62 8.76 -17.62
C GLU A 126 -16.97 7.84 -16.44
N ILE A 127 -16.02 7.63 -15.52
CA ILE A 127 -16.26 6.89 -14.27
C ILE A 127 -17.31 7.63 -13.42
N MET A 128 -17.10 8.91 -13.15
CA MET A 128 -18.03 9.72 -12.34
C MET A 128 -19.39 9.92 -13.03
N ALA A 129 -19.46 9.82 -14.35
CA ALA A 129 -20.72 9.86 -15.10
C ALA A 129 -21.50 8.54 -15.03
N GLY A 130 -20.97 7.51 -14.36
CA GLY A 130 -21.63 6.21 -14.18
C GLY A 130 -21.49 5.25 -15.36
N LYS A 131 -20.68 5.56 -16.36
CA LYS A 131 -20.49 4.70 -17.53
C LYS A 131 -19.98 3.30 -17.18
N TRP A 132 -19.20 3.21 -16.11
CA TRP A 132 -18.55 1.98 -15.65
C TRP A 132 -19.19 1.36 -14.42
N ASP A 133 -20.36 1.83 -14.05
CA ASP A 133 -21.10 1.40 -12.88
C ASP A 133 -21.32 -0.12 -12.82
N ALA A 134 -21.74 -0.71 -13.93
CA ALA A 134 -21.95 -2.15 -13.99
C ALA A 134 -20.67 -2.97 -13.77
N TYR A 135 -19.54 -2.48 -14.31
CA TYR A 135 -18.25 -3.12 -14.08
C TYR A 135 -17.80 -3.00 -12.61
N ILE A 136 -17.89 -1.79 -12.03
CA ILE A 136 -17.53 -1.56 -10.62
C ILE A 136 -18.41 -2.41 -9.69
N ASP A 137 -19.71 -2.51 -9.98
CA ASP A 137 -20.64 -3.32 -9.20
C ASP A 137 -20.29 -4.82 -9.26
N ASN A 138 -20.04 -5.35 -10.46
CA ASN A 138 -19.65 -6.74 -10.65
C ASN A 138 -18.30 -7.05 -9.95
N TRP A 139 -17.35 -6.15 -10.06
CA TRP A 139 -16.07 -6.26 -9.39
C TRP A 139 -16.23 -6.27 -7.85
N ALA A 140 -17.08 -5.38 -7.33
CA ALA A 140 -17.37 -5.30 -5.90
C ALA A 140 -18.12 -6.54 -5.38
N ASP A 141 -19.08 -7.08 -6.16
CA ASP A 141 -19.77 -8.32 -5.81
C ASP A 141 -18.80 -9.50 -5.74
N ALA A 142 -17.89 -9.62 -6.72
CA ALA A 142 -16.87 -10.65 -6.71
C ALA A 142 -15.86 -10.48 -5.56
N ALA A 143 -15.47 -9.24 -5.21
CA ALA A 143 -14.65 -8.95 -4.05
C ALA A 143 -15.34 -9.36 -2.73
N ARG A 144 -16.65 -9.11 -2.61
CA ARG A 144 -17.44 -9.58 -1.47
C ARG A 144 -17.48 -11.11 -1.40
N GLU A 145 -17.65 -11.79 -2.55
CA GLU A 145 -17.66 -13.25 -2.65
C GLU A 145 -16.30 -13.86 -2.32
N PHE A 146 -15.21 -13.23 -2.74
CA PHE A 146 -13.86 -13.60 -2.32
C PHE A 146 -13.73 -13.60 -0.78
N GLY A 147 -14.30 -12.61 -0.09
CA GLY A 147 -14.55 -12.61 1.35
C GLY A 147 -13.31 -12.51 2.25
N HIS A 148 -12.11 -12.58 1.70
CA HIS A 148 -10.85 -12.46 2.44
C HIS A 148 -10.33 -11.03 2.40
N PRO A 149 -9.55 -10.60 3.41
CA PRO A 149 -8.93 -9.28 3.41
C PRO A 149 -8.08 -9.05 2.16
N MET A 150 -8.15 -7.85 1.62
CA MET A 150 -7.29 -7.38 0.53
C MET A 150 -7.06 -5.88 0.64
N ILE A 151 -5.96 -5.39 0.08
CA ILE A 151 -5.68 -3.96 -0.07
C ILE A 151 -5.87 -3.61 -1.55
N VAL A 152 -6.50 -2.47 -1.81
CA VAL A 152 -6.70 -1.95 -3.17
C VAL A 152 -6.15 -0.54 -3.28
N ALA A 153 -5.20 -0.36 -4.20
CA ALA A 153 -4.67 0.92 -4.63
C ALA A 153 -5.35 1.30 -5.96
N PHE A 154 -6.43 2.08 -5.88
CA PHE A 154 -7.11 2.58 -7.06
C PHE A 154 -6.37 3.78 -7.64
N ALA A 155 -6.03 3.72 -8.94
CA ALA A 155 -5.42 4.83 -9.68
C ALA A 155 -4.19 5.41 -8.95
N ASN A 156 -3.22 4.54 -8.65
CA ASN A 156 -1.98 4.89 -7.97
C ASN A 156 -1.17 5.97 -8.70
N GLU A 157 -0.28 6.66 -7.99
CA GLU A 157 0.67 7.66 -8.53
C GLU A 157 0.03 8.80 -9.32
N MET A 158 -1.17 9.25 -8.92
CA MET A 158 -1.92 10.30 -9.60
C MET A 158 -1.20 11.66 -9.66
N ASN A 159 -0.18 11.84 -8.83
CA ASN A 159 0.67 13.04 -8.79
C ASN A 159 1.83 13.00 -9.80
N GLY A 160 2.00 11.89 -10.53
CA GLY A 160 2.84 11.77 -11.71
C GLY A 160 2.08 12.19 -12.99
N ALA A 161 2.78 12.33 -14.10
CA ALA A 161 2.17 12.66 -15.40
C ALA A 161 2.14 11.48 -16.39
N TRP A 162 2.53 10.30 -15.95
CA TRP A 162 2.68 9.12 -16.80
C TRP A 162 1.42 8.27 -16.93
N PHE A 163 0.51 8.31 -15.94
CA PHE A 163 -0.72 7.53 -15.99
C PHE A 163 -1.92 8.34 -16.47
N PRO A 164 -2.89 7.74 -17.19
CA PRO A 164 -4.05 8.44 -17.75
C PRO A 164 -5.00 9.05 -16.71
N TRP A 165 -4.88 8.68 -15.44
CA TRP A 165 -5.63 9.25 -14.31
C TRP A 165 -4.90 10.37 -13.58
N SER A 166 -3.71 10.78 -14.05
CA SER A 166 -2.98 11.90 -13.46
C SER A 166 -3.80 13.18 -13.46
N GLY A 167 -3.71 13.96 -12.38
CA GLY A 167 -4.39 15.24 -12.27
C GLY A 167 -4.06 16.24 -13.38
N SER A 168 -2.91 16.08 -14.02
CA SER A 168 -2.51 16.89 -15.18
C SER A 168 -3.50 16.81 -16.33
N TYR A 169 -4.18 15.67 -16.51
CA TYR A 169 -5.17 15.47 -17.57
C TYR A 169 -6.58 15.94 -17.21
N TYR A 170 -6.82 16.32 -15.95
CA TYR A 170 -8.15 16.66 -15.43
C TYR A 170 -8.27 18.11 -14.97
N GLY A 171 -7.58 18.99 -15.67
CA GLY A 171 -7.57 20.42 -15.41
C GLY A 171 -6.36 20.93 -14.65
N GLY A 172 -5.46 20.05 -14.17
CA GLY A 172 -4.18 20.41 -13.59
C GLY A 172 -4.29 21.53 -12.55
N SER A 173 -3.58 22.65 -12.83
CA SER A 173 -3.54 23.85 -12.00
C SER A 173 -4.74 24.79 -12.17
N GLU A 174 -5.67 24.53 -13.10
CA GLU A 174 -6.87 25.35 -13.21
C GLU A 174 -7.68 25.31 -11.92
N TRP A 175 -8.21 26.45 -11.50
CA TRP A 175 -9.01 26.54 -10.28
C TRP A 175 -10.48 26.24 -10.54
N ASP A 176 -11.16 25.69 -9.53
CA ASP A 176 -12.61 25.60 -9.49
C ASP A 176 -13.26 27.01 -9.46
N ALA A 177 -14.58 27.08 -9.68
CA ALA A 177 -15.29 28.34 -9.75
C ALA A 177 -15.17 29.19 -8.47
N ASP A 178 -14.97 28.54 -7.33
CA ASP A 178 -14.84 29.17 -6.01
C ASP A 178 -13.39 29.51 -5.67
N HIS A 179 -12.43 29.22 -6.54
CA HIS A 179 -10.98 29.35 -6.34
C HIS A 179 -10.45 28.68 -5.06
N LYS A 180 -11.04 27.55 -4.68
CA LYS A 180 -10.63 26.80 -3.49
C LYS A 180 -9.70 25.64 -3.80
N ASN A 181 -9.90 24.97 -4.95
CA ASN A 181 -9.15 23.79 -5.31
C ASN A 181 -8.65 23.87 -6.75
N ALA A 182 -7.47 23.31 -6.98
CA ALA A 182 -7.04 23.01 -8.34
C ALA A 182 -7.89 21.85 -8.89
N LYS A 183 -8.34 21.96 -10.14
CA LYS A 183 -9.28 21.01 -10.76
C LYS A 183 -8.72 19.60 -10.86
N GLY A 184 -7.43 19.45 -11.21
CA GLY A 184 -6.81 18.14 -11.35
C GLY A 184 -6.95 17.27 -10.12
N PRO A 185 -6.42 17.70 -8.95
CA PRO A 185 -6.58 16.98 -7.69
C PRO A 185 -8.04 16.84 -7.25
N ASP A 186 -8.87 17.85 -7.45
CA ASP A 186 -10.27 17.81 -7.04
C ASP A 186 -11.08 16.75 -7.81
N ASN A 187 -10.86 16.66 -9.14
CA ASN A 187 -11.49 15.64 -9.96
C ASN A 187 -11.02 14.23 -9.57
N PHE A 188 -9.73 14.06 -9.25
CA PHE A 188 -9.23 12.79 -8.74
C PHE A 188 -9.91 12.40 -7.41
N ARG A 189 -9.95 13.31 -6.43
CA ARG A 189 -10.63 13.04 -5.14
C ARG A 189 -12.08 12.63 -5.33
N LYS A 190 -12.80 13.31 -6.22
CA LYS A 190 -14.21 12.99 -6.54
C LYS A 190 -14.35 11.59 -7.14
N ALA A 191 -13.49 11.25 -8.10
CA ALA A 191 -13.51 9.93 -8.72
C ALA A 191 -13.14 8.82 -7.72
N PHE A 192 -12.11 9.02 -6.90
CA PHE A 192 -11.73 8.07 -5.86
C PHE A 192 -12.89 7.80 -4.89
N ARG A 193 -13.52 8.85 -4.38
CA ARG A 193 -14.68 8.72 -3.49
C ARG A 193 -15.84 8.02 -4.17
N TYR A 194 -16.15 8.37 -5.43
CA TYR A 194 -17.20 7.73 -6.21
C TYR A 194 -17.02 6.22 -6.29
N VAL A 195 -15.82 5.76 -6.64
CA VAL A 195 -15.50 4.33 -6.74
C VAL A 195 -15.63 3.65 -5.38
N VAL A 196 -15.04 4.21 -4.33
CA VAL A 196 -15.10 3.65 -2.97
C VAL A 196 -16.53 3.57 -2.45
N ASP A 197 -17.32 4.63 -2.62
CA ASP A 197 -18.72 4.67 -2.17
C ASP A 197 -19.55 3.61 -2.89
N ARG A 198 -19.31 3.45 -4.20
CA ARG A 198 -20.02 2.46 -5.00
C ARG A 198 -19.69 1.03 -4.58
N VAL A 199 -18.40 0.73 -4.40
CA VAL A 199 -17.95 -0.59 -3.94
C VAL A 199 -18.49 -0.90 -2.54
N ARG A 200 -18.47 0.06 -1.63
CA ARG A 200 -19.03 -0.08 -0.28
C ARG A 200 -20.55 -0.31 -0.30
N ALA A 201 -21.27 0.37 -1.19
CA ALA A 201 -22.71 0.17 -1.36
C ALA A 201 -23.07 -1.26 -1.80
N ARG A 202 -22.14 -2.00 -2.44
CA ARG A 202 -22.29 -3.43 -2.78
C ARG A 202 -21.93 -4.37 -1.63
N GLY A 203 -21.46 -3.84 -0.48
CA GLY A 203 -21.15 -4.62 0.71
C GLY A 203 -19.78 -5.29 0.70
N ALA A 204 -18.84 -4.90 -0.16
CA ALA A 204 -17.47 -5.39 -0.17
C ALA A 204 -16.65 -4.74 0.97
N SER A 205 -16.88 -5.18 2.20
CA SER A 205 -16.26 -4.64 3.42
C SER A 205 -14.87 -5.22 3.73
N ASN A 206 -14.44 -6.21 2.96
CA ASN A 206 -13.14 -6.88 3.08
C ASN A 206 -11.99 -6.12 2.43
N ILE A 207 -12.27 -4.99 1.78
CA ILE A 207 -11.28 -4.14 1.10
C ILE A 207 -10.75 -3.08 2.06
N LYS A 208 -9.42 -2.94 2.10
CA LYS A 208 -8.70 -1.80 2.68
C LYS A 208 -8.20 -0.90 1.56
N TRP A 209 -8.63 0.35 1.55
CA TRP A 209 -8.31 1.31 0.49
C TRP A 209 -6.97 1.99 0.74
N MET A 210 -6.12 2.03 -0.28
CA MET A 210 -4.84 2.72 -0.24
C MET A 210 -4.87 3.99 -1.09
N PHE A 211 -4.49 5.11 -0.48
CA PHE A 211 -4.11 6.33 -1.19
C PHE A 211 -2.63 6.25 -1.50
N HIS A 212 -2.27 6.00 -2.76
CA HIS A 212 -0.92 5.67 -3.18
C HIS A 212 -0.37 6.72 -4.14
N THR A 213 0.68 7.41 -3.74
CA THR A 213 1.35 8.47 -4.52
C THR A 213 2.78 8.07 -4.88
N ASN A 214 3.31 8.66 -5.94
CA ASN A 214 4.76 8.68 -6.14
C ASN A 214 5.41 9.61 -5.11
N ASN A 215 6.65 9.32 -4.71
CA ASN A 215 7.40 10.13 -3.74
C ASN A 215 7.69 11.55 -4.24
N TYR A 216 7.74 11.74 -5.55
CA TYR A 216 7.87 13.06 -6.19
C TYR A 216 6.66 13.35 -7.08
N SER A 217 6.17 14.58 -7.00
CA SER A 217 5.13 15.05 -7.92
C SER A 217 5.74 15.50 -9.24
N TYR A 218 5.11 15.12 -10.36
CA TYR A 218 5.49 15.60 -11.67
C TYR A 218 4.26 16.10 -12.45
N PRO A 219 4.21 17.42 -12.79
CA PRO A 219 5.20 18.44 -12.46
C PRO A 219 5.29 18.73 -10.96
N LEU A 220 6.46 19.17 -10.48
CA LEU A 220 6.65 19.60 -9.10
C LEU A 220 6.10 21.02 -8.91
N GLU A 221 4.80 21.07 -8.68
CA GLU A 221 4.02 22.31 -8.52
C GLU A 221 3.13 22.22 -7.28
N PRO A 222 2.85 23.32 -6.59
CA PRO A 222 2.06 23.31 -5.36
C PRO A 222 0.68 22.64 -5.50
N TRP A 223 0.05 22.76 -6.66
CA TRP A 223 -1.25 22.13 -6.93
C TRP A 223 -1.16 20.61 -7.07
N ASN A 224 0.02 20.08 -7.41
CA ASN A 224 0.24 18.66 -7.72
C ASN A 224 0.84 17.86 -6.54
N LEU A 225 1.01 18.48 -5.39
CA LEU A 225 1.53 17.77 -4.21
C LEU A 225 0.50 16.77 -3.66
N ALA A 226 0.98 15.70 -3.05
CA ALA A 226 0.15 14.62 -2.51
C ALA A 226 -1.03 15.09 -1.63
N PRO A 227 -0.89 16.07 -0.73
CA PRO A 227 -1.99 16.55 0.09
C PRO A 227 -3.20 17.06 -0.71
N ALA A 228 -2.96 17.60 -1.92
CA ALA A 228 -4.04 18.12 -2.76
C ALA A 228 -4.97 17.00 -3.28
N TYR A 229 -4.46 15.78 -3.41
CA TYR A 229 -5.18 14.61 -3.90
C TYR A 229 -5.86 13.78 -2.82
N TYR A 230 -5.59 14.03 -1.54
CA TYR A 230 -6.08 13.19 -0.47
C TYR A 230 -7.61 13.17 -0.37
N PRO A 231 -8.26 11.99 -0.53
CA PRO A 231 -9.72 11.92 -0.58
C PRO A 231 -10.40 12.05 0.79
N GLY A 232 -9.62 12.00 1.87
CA GLY A 232 -10.11 12.10 3.24
C GLY A 232 -10.03 10.78 4.01
N SER A 233 -9.93 10.88 5.33
CA SER A 233 -9.68 9.74 6.24
C SER A 233 -10.73 8.65 6.19
N ASP A 234 -11.99 9.01 5.87
CA ASP A 234 -13.09 8.05 5.76
C ASP A 234 -12.98 7.14 4.53
N TYR A 235 -12.17 7.54 3.54
CA TYR A 235 -11.99 6.83 2.27
C TYR A 235 -10.70 6.05 2.19
N VAL A 236 -9.79 6.20 3.16
CA VAL A 236 -8.44 5.64 3.11
C VAL A 236 -8.14 4.84 4.37
N ASP A 237 -7.57 3.65 4.19
CA ASP A 237 -7.07 2.80 5.28
C ASP A 237 -5.56 2.80 5.35
N TRP A 238 -4.86 2.96 4.21
CA TRP A 238 -3.42 2.97 4.07
C TRP A 238 -2.93 4.17 3.26
N LEU A 239 -1.80 4.72 3.63
CA LEU A 239 -1.06 5.70 2.84
C LEU A 239 0.09 4.97 2.13
N GLY A 240 0.12 5.00 0.80
CA GLY A 240 1.11 4.32 -0.04
C GLY A 240 2.09 5.29 -0.69
N LEU A 241 3.33 4.85 -0.86
CA LEU A 241 4.40 5.56 -1.57
C LEU A 241 5.12 4.63 -2.52
N SER A 242 5.38 5.07 -3.76
CA SER A 242 6.39 4.48 -4.63
C SER A 242 7.71 5.20 -4.45
N ILE A 243 8.80 4.44 -4.33
CA ILE A 243 10.15 4.95 -4.12
C ILE A 243 11.10 4.18 -5.02
N TYR A 244 11.55 4.82 -6.08
CA TYR A 244 12.52 4.22 -6.99
C TYR A 244 13.86 4.94 -6.93
N GLY A 245 14.93 4.14 -6.89
CA GLY A 245 16.29 4.62 -7.11
C GLY A 245 16.57 4.78 -8.60
N GLN A 246 17.82 4.55 -8.99
CA GLN A 246 18.23 4.69 -10.39
C GLN A 246 17.47 3.70 -11.31
N GLN A 247 16.87 4.22 -12.35
CA GLN A 247 16.20 3.42 -13.39
C GLN A 247 16.93 3.49 -14.74
N PHE A 248 17.70 4.53 -15.00
CA PHE A 248 18.44 4.73 -16.23
C PHE A 248 19.94 4.80 -15.97
N LYS A 249 20.75 4.31 -16.92
CA LYS A 249 22.22 4.19 -16.77
C LYS A 249 22.95 5.51 -16.54
N ASP A 250 22.39 6.61 -17.05
CA ASP A 250 23.03 7.93 -17.00
C ASP A 250 22.57 8.77 -15.79
N GLU A 251 21.75 8.19 -14.91
CA GLU A 251 21.27 8.81 -13.68
C GLU A 251 22.10 8.34 -12.46
N PRO A 252 22.33 9.21 -11.47
CA PRO A 252 22.87 8.76 -10.21
C PRO A 252 21.84 7.92 -9.45
N ASN A 253 22.29 6.93 -8.67
CA ASN A 253 21.41 6.28 -7.72
C ASN A 253 21.32 7.14 -6.44
N PRO A 254 20.21 7.84 -6.18
CA PRO A 254 20.07 8.69 -5.01
C PRO A 254 20.09 7.87 -3.73
N ASP A 255 20.49 8.47 -2.61
CA ASP A 255 20.43 7.78 -1.32
C ASP A 255 18.98 7.66 -0.80
N ILE A 256 18.74 6.68 0.06
CA ILE A 256 17.41 6.41 0.62
C ILE A 256 16.83 7.62 1.38
N PRO A 257 17.58 8.32 2.26
CA PRO A 257 17.06 9.50 2.96
C PRO A 257 16.47 10.55 2.03
N SER A 258 17.16 10.85 0.93
CA SER A 258 16.67 11.86 -0.05
C SER A 258 15.36 11.48 -0.71
N LEU A 259 15.12 10.18 -0.89
CA LEU A 259 13.89 9.65 -1.49
C LEU A 259 12.72 9.49 -0.51
N THR A 260 13.00 9.38 0.79
CA THR A 260 12.01 8.90 1.75
C THR A 260 11.66 9.88 2.85
N ASP A 261 12.61 10.70 3.33
CA ASP A 261 12.39 11.51 4.53
C ASP A 261 11.24 12.49 4.38
N TRP A 262 11.28 13.28 3.33
CA TRP A 262 10.23 14.27 3.08
C TRP A 262 8.89 13.62 2.68
N PRO A 263 8.82 12.64 1.76
CA PRO A 263 7.55 12.00 1.41
C PRO A 263 6.88 11.28 2.58
N VAL A 264 7.63 10.55 3.42
CA VAL A 264 7.06 9.87 4.59
C VAL A 264 6.57 10.89 5.64
N GLU A 265 7.29 12.02 5.82
CA GLU A 265 6.82 13.09 6.68
C GLU A 265 5.56 13.76 6.12
N GLU A 266 5.48 13.99 4.80
CA GLU A 266 4.28 14.52 4.15
C GLU A 266 3.08 13.60 4.35
N MET A 267 3.22 12.28 4.11
CA MET A 267 2.16 11.30 4.41
C MET A 267 1.74 11.35 5.87
N SER A 268 2.70 11.51 6.78
CA SER A 268 2.42 11.60 8.21
C SER A 268 1.62 12.85 8.60
N ARG A 269 1.73 13.92 7.82
CA ARG A 269 0.95 15.16 8.01
C ARG A 269 -0.42 15.08 7.35
N ILE A 270 -0.54 14.38 6.21
CA ILE A 270 -1.82 14.22 5.49
C ILE A 270 -2.84 13.53 6.39
N ASP A 271 -2.47 12.39 6.99
CA ASP A 271 -3.31 11.72 7.97
C ASP A 271 -2.45 11.06 9.07
N PRO A 272 -2.43 11.63 10.28
CA PRO A 272 -1.59 11.13 11.37
C PRO A 272 -2.06 9.78 11.96
N GLN A 273 -3.24 9.28 11.58
CA GLN A 273 -3.82 8.06 12.13
C GLN A 273 -3.58 6.83 11.23
N LYS A 274 -3.33 7.03 9.93
CA LYS A 274 -3.21 5.91 8.99
C LYS A 274 -1.80 5.32 8.98
N PRO A 275 -1.66 3.99 8.85
CA PRO A 275 -0.37 3.36 8.60
C PRO A 275 0.17 3.75 7.21
N ILE A 276 1.49 3.77 7.08
CA ILE A 276 2.19 4.05 5.83
C ILE A 276 2.75 2.74 5.28
N MET A 277 2.71 2.58 3.98
CA MET A 277 3.34 1.50 3.23
C MET A 277 4.25 2.10 2.15
N ILE A 278 5.48 1.61 2.06
CA ILE A 278 6.22 1.74 0.81
C ILE A 278 5.63 0.69 -0.13
N ALA A 279 4.68 1.10 -0.96
CA ALA A 279 3.88 0.20 -1.78
C ALA A 279 4.66 -0.33 -2.99
N GLU A 280 5.69 0.41 -3.40
CA GLU A 280 6.64 0.02 -4.43
C GLU A 280 8.02 0.56 -4.07
N TRP A 281 9.07 -0.26 -4.12
CA TRP A 281 10.43 0.22 -4.04
C TRP A 281 11.41 -0.71 -4.75
N GLY A 282 12.40 -0.09 -5.37
CA GLY A 282 13.43 -0.81 -6.10
C GLY A 282 14.43 0.14 -6.74
N THR A 283 15.53 -0.40 -7.23
CA THR A 283 16.54 0.33 -8.00
C THR A 283 17.22 -0.58 -9.01
N GLY A 284 17.61 -0.03 -10.13
CA GLY A 284 18.35 -0.75 -11.15
C GLY A 284 19.78 -1.08 -10.72
N GLU A 285 20.40 -2.00 -11.46
CA GLU A 285 21.82 -2.38 -11.29
C GLU A 285 22.66 -1.76 -12.43
N PHE A 286 23.45 -0.72 -12.12
CA PHE A 286 24.27 0.00 -13.10
C PHE A 286 25.71 0.16 -12.57
N PRO A 287 26.59 -0.86 -12.74
CA PRO A 287 27.90 -0.91 -12.09
C PRO A 287 28.83 0.29 -12.38
N HIS A 288 28.65 0.93 -13.54
CA HIS A 288 29.52 2.05 -13.95
C HIS A 288 29.05 3.42 -13.44
N ALA A 289 27.78 3.59 -13.12
CA ALA A 289 27.21 4.87 -12.66
C ALA A 289 27.65 5.24 -11.23
N VAL A 290 27.99 4.25 -10.41
CA VAL A 290 28.36 4.45 -9.00
C VAL A 290 29.67 5.24 -8.86
N THR A 291 30.63 5.04 -9.76
CA THR A 291 31.97 5.64 -9.66
C THR A 291 32.08 7.02 -10.31
N GLU A 292 31.26 7.30 -11.33
CA GLU A 292 31.35 8.54 -12.11
C GLU A 292 30.39 9.64 -11.61
N ALA A 293 29.23 9.27 -11.07
CA ALA A 293 28.19 10.21 -10.62
C ALA A 293 28.08 10.36 -9.09
N GLY A 294 28.89 9.64 -8.30
CA GLY A 294 28.83 9.70 -6.83
C GLY A 294 27.59 9.04 -6.22
N GLY A 295 26.91 8.15 -6.96
CA GLY A 295 25.74 7.42 -6.49
C GLY A 295 26.07 6.25 -5.56
N VAL A 296 25.02 5.64 -4.99
CA VAL A 296 25.09 4.49 -4.08
C VAL A 296 24.94 3.21 -4.88
N SER A 297 25.70 2.14 -4.53
CA SER A 297 25.49 0.82 -5.15
C SER A 297 24.08 0.29 -4.86
N LYS A 298 23.52 -0.57 -5.74
CA LYS A 298 22.25 -1.22 -5.47
C LYS A 298 22.23 -2.01 -4.17
N ALA A 299 23.30 -2.72 -3.87
CA ALA A 299 23.45 -3.47 -2.62
C ALA A 299 23.40 -2.56 -1.39
N ASP A 300 24.15 -1.45 -1.39
CA ASP A 300 24.10 -0.48 -0.31
C ASP A 300 22.75 0.23 -0.22
N TRP A 301 22.15 0.53 -1.38
CA TRP A 301 20.81 1.14 -1.44
C TRP A 301 19.76 0.24 -0.79
N ILE A 302 19.74 -1.06 -1.13
CA ILE A 302 18.84 -2.06 -0.53
C ILE A 302 19.09 -2.16 0.98
N LYS A 303 20.36 -2.29 1.39
CA LYS A 303 20.73 -2.38 2.80
C LYS A 303 20.27 -1.15 3.59
N HIS A 304 20.55 0.04 3.08
CA HIS A 304 20.15 1.29 3.73
C HIS A 304 18.62 1.45 3.75
N GLY A 305 17.91 1.03 2.69
CA GLY A 305 16.45 1.05 2.63
C GLY A 305 15.85 0.17 3.72
N LEU A 306 16.22 -1.09 3.77
CA LEU A 306 15.71 -2.04 4.76
C LEU A 306 15.99 -1.60 6.20
N GLU A 307 17.18 -1.06 6.47
CA GLU A 307 17.50 -0.54 7.80
C GLU A 307 16.69 0.71 8.15
N ARG A 308 16.61 1.68 7.22
CA ARG A 308 15.93 2.95 7.47
C ARG A 308 14.42 2.77 7.63
N PHE A 309 13.80 1.94 6.80
CA PHE A 309 12.36 1.65 6.89
C PHE A 309 12.01 1.08 8.26
N ARG A 310 12.85 0.21 8.79
CA ARG A 310 12.67 -0.41 10.10
C ARG A 310 12.90 0.54 11.28
N THR A 311 13.85 1.47 11.18
CA THR A 311 14.35 2.23 12.34
C THR A 311 13.88 3.67 12.42
N HIS A 312 13.56 4.31 11.29
CA HIS A 312 13.33 5.77 11.24
C HIS A 312 11.85 6.15 11.13
N TYR A 313 11.00 5.26 10.65
CA TYR A 313 9.61 5.59 10.34
C TYR A 313 8.64 4.73 11.16
N PRO A 314 8.27 5.11 12.38
CA PRO A 314 7.46 4.26 13.26
C PRO A 314 6.06 3.95 12.73
N ARG A 315 5.56 4.76 11.79
CA ARG A 315 4.27 4.56 11.13
C ARG A 315 4.38 3.74 9.84
N LEU A 316 5.58 3.45 9.37
CA LEU A 316 5.78 2.53 8.26
C LEU A 316 5.53 1.11 8.75
N LYS A 317 4.59 0.40 8.11
CA LYS A 317 4.09 -0.90 8.55
C LYS A 317 4.21 -1.99 7.49
N ALA A 318 4.61 -1.64 6.28
CA ALA A 318 4.94 -2.58 5.22
C ALA A 318 5.85 -1.94 4.17
N ALA A 319 6.63 -2.78 3.48
CA ALA A 319 7.37 -2.36 2.29
C ALA A 319 7.38 -3.49 1.25
N ILE A 320 7.02 -3.15 0.02
CA ILE A 320 6.81 -4.05 -1.10
C ILE A 320 7.94 -3.87 -2.11
N TYR A 321 8.84 -4.83 -2.17
CA TYR A 321 9.94 -4.77 -3.14
C TYR A 321 9.44 -5.06 -4.54
N TRP A 322 9.81 -4.21 -5.51
CA TRP A 322 9.44 -4.39 -6.91
C TRP A 322 10.49 -5.23 -7.62
N HIS A 323 10.25 -6.53 -7.72
CA HIS A 323 11.16 -7.51 -8.33
C HIS A 323 10.81 -7.74 -9.79
N GLU A 324 11.21 -6.79 -10.63
CA GLU A 324 10.89 -6.81 -12.05
C GLU A 324 12.03 -6.26 -12.91
N ARG A 325 11.99 -6.59 -14.18
CA ARG A 325 12.87 -6.05 -15.20
C ARG A 325 12.07 -5.62 -16.43
N TRP A 326 12.16 -4.36 -16.82
CA TRP A 326 11.52 -3.87 -18.03
C TRP A 326 12.48 -3.15 -18.95
N GLN A 327 12.09 -3.04 -20.26
CA GLN A 327 12.84 -2.29 -21.25
C GLN A 327 12.41 -0.83 -21.26
N ASN A 328 13.39 0.06 -21.20
CA ASN A 328 13.18 1.50 -21.29
C ASN A 328 13.03 1.95 -22.74
N ALA A 329 12.47 3.15 -22.95
CA ALA A 329 12.28 3.73 -24.26
C ALA A 329 13.60 3.99 -25.04
N ASP A 330 14.72 4.12 -24.34
CA ASP A 330 16.07 4.26 -24.91
C ASP A 330 16.69 2.92 -25.36
N GLY A 331 15.96 1.81 -25.17
CA GLY A 331 16.40 0.44 -25.45
C GLY A 331 17.27 -0.18 -24.35
N GLY A 332 17.57 0.55 -23.29
CA GLY A 332 18.17 0.02 -22.06
C GLY A 332 17.18 -0.76 -21.21
N TYR A 333 17.64 -1.25 -20.08
CA TYR A 333 16.79 -2.00 -19.14
C TYR A 333 16.92 -1.44 -17.72
N SER A 334 15.79 -1.26 -17.06
CA SER A 334 15.70 -1.15 -15.61
C SER A 334 15.61 -2.55 -15.03
N ASN A 335 16.67 -3.03 -14.39
CA ASN A 335 16.70 -4.35 -13.77
C ASN A 335 16.63 -4.19 -12.24
N LEU A 336 15.42 -4.33 -11.71
CA LEU A 336 15.16 -4.22 -10.28
C LEU A 336 15.21 -5.56 -9.56
N HIS A 337 15.45 -6.69 -10.24
CA HIS A 337 15.57 -7.98 -9.59
C HIS A 337 16.54 -7.94 -8.40
N VAL A 338 16.14 -8.45 -7.24
CA VAL A 338 17.02 -8.51 -6.05
C VAL A 338 18.30 -9.30 -6.30
N ASN A 339 18.29 -10.20 -7.28
CA ASN A 339 19.40 -11.06 -7.67
C ASN A 339 20.13 -10.61 -8.95
N SER A 340 19.98 -9.33 -9.32
CA SER A 340 20.76 -8.76 -10.45
C SER A 340 22.27 -8.82 -10.21
N SER A 341 22.71 -8.86 -8.95
CA SER A 341 24.06 -9.22 -8.51
C SER A 341 24.02 -10.07 -7.24
N VAL A 342 25.10 -10.75 -6.93
CA VAL A 342 25.25 -11.52 -5.68
C VAL A 342 25.21 -10.58 -4.46
N GLU A 343 25.81 -9.42 -4.60
CA GLU A 343 25.89 -8.38 -3.56
C GLU A 343 24.48 -7.86 -3.23
N SER A 344 23.67 -7.57 -4.24
CA SER A 344 22.30 -7.08 -4.07
C SER A 344 21.40 -8.13 -3.40
N LEU A 345 21.51 -9.40 -3.84
CA LEU A 345 20.75 -10.50 -3.22
C LEU A 345 21.16 -10.69 -1.75
N ASN A 346 22.44 -10.67 -1.45
CA ASN A 346 22.91 -10.82 -0.06
C ASN A 346 22.46 -9.66 0.81
N ALA A 347 22.54 -8.42 0.32
CA ALA A 347 22.04 -7.24 1.03
C ALA A 347 20.54 -7.36 1.39
N TYR A 348 19.72 -7.84 0.46
CA TYR A 348 18.30 -8.06 0.71
C TYR A 348 18.07 -9.18 1.74
N ARG A 349 18.70 -10.35 1.55
CA ARG A 349 18.61 -11.50 2.48
C ARG A 349 18.98 -11.11 3.91
N GLU A 350 20.11 -10.47 4.08
CA GLU A 350 20.60 -10.03 5.39
C GLU A 350 19.65 -9.02 6.05
N GLY A 351 19.14 -8.08 5.26
CA GLY A 351 18.22 -7.06 5.75
C GLY A 351 16.89 -7.63 6.22
N VAL A 352 16.23 -8.48 5.41
CA VAL A 352 14.92 -9.08 5.76
C VAL A 352 15.02 -10.21 6.79
N ALA A 353 16.22 -10.72 7.07
CA ALA A 353 16.43 -11.70 8.13
C ALA A 353 16.22 -11.11 9.53
N ASN A 354 16.26 -9.78 9.68
CA ASN A 354 15.94 -9.13 10.94
C ASN A 354 14.50 -9.44 11.36
N PRO A 355 14.24 -9.83 12.63
CA PRO A 355 12.92 -10.25 13.10
C PRO A 355 11.84 -9.15 13.05
N ASP A 356 12.23 -7.88 12.98
CA ASP A 356 11.27 -6.79 12.80
C ASP A 356 10.62 -6.78 11.39
N TRP A 357 11.22 -7.48 10.42
CA TRP A 357 10.59 -7.77 9.14
C TRP A 357 9.70 -9.00 9.27
N LEU A 358 8.39 -8.79 9.26
CA LEU A 358 7.38 -9.82 9.45
C LEU A 358 7.03 -10.46 8.11
N GLY A 359 7.32 -11.75 7.97
CA GLY A 359 6.93 -12.54 6.80
C GLY A 359 5.49 -13.06 6.91
N ASP A 360 4.99 -13.28 8.13
CA ASP A 360 3.66 -13.83 8.37
C ASP A 360 2.68 -12.74 8.76
N LEU A 361 1.41 -12.89 8.32
CA LEU A 361 0.32 -12.01 8.70
C LEU A 361 -0.09 -12.21 10.16
N ILE A 362 -0.31 -11.12 10.88
CA ILE A 362 -1.00 -11.13 12.16
C ILE A 362 -2.50 -11.04 11.89
N LEU A 363 -3.23 -12.12 12.13
CA LEU A 363 -4.66 -12.20 11.86
C LEU A 363 -5.47 -12.11 13.15
N ARG A 364 -6.57 -11.35 13.11
CA ARG A 364 -7.56 -11.27 14.17
C ARG A 364 -8.93 -11.66 13.62
N ARG A 365 -9.63 -12.57 14.30
CA ARG A 365 -11.01 -12.90 13.97
C ARG A 365 -11.96 -11.84 14.50
N LEU A 366 -12.91 -11.42 13.66
CA LEU A 366 -13.90 -10.44 14.05
C LEU A 366 -15.01 -11.10 14.88
N PRO A 367 -15.40 -10.50 16.02
CA PRO A 367 -16.54 -11.00 16.81
C PRO A 367 -17.84 -10.85 16.01
N ALA A 368 -18.81 -11.73 16.25
CA ALA A 368 -20.11 -11.77 15.55
C ALA A 368 -20.84 -10.41 15.53
N SER A 369 -20.63 -9.56 16.54
CA SER A 369 -21.22 -8.22 16.63
C SER A 369 -20.64 -7.20 15.66
N GLN A 370 -19.52 -7.48 14.99
CA GLN A 370 -18.86 -6.59 14.01
C GLN A 370 -19.02 -7.06 12.55
N GLN A 371 -19.75 -8.17 12.34
CA GLN A 371 -19.94 -8.74 11.00
C GLN A 371 -21.05 -8.04 10.17
N ALA A 372 -21.77 -7.10 10.76
CA ALA A 372 -22.95 -6.43 10.17
C ALA A 372 -22.79 -4.91 9.99
N ARG A 373 -21.58 -4.42 9.75
CA ARG A 373 -21.38 -2.99 9.46
C ARG A 373 -20.73 -2.78 8.11
#